data_3ca12870a3e7076a3025c69bb99b2eb9
#
_entry.id   3ca12870a3e7076a3025c69bb99b2eb9
#
_cell.length_a   1.000
_cell.length_b   1.000
_cell.length_c   1.000
_cell.angle_alpha   90.00
_cell.angle_beta   90.00
_cell.angle_gamma   90.00
#
_symmetry.space_group_name_H-M   'P 1'
#
loop_
_entity.id
_entity.type
_entity.pdbx_description
1 polymer ?
#
loop_
_entity_poly.entity_id
_entity_poly.type
_entity_poly.pdbx_seq_one_letter_code
_entity_poly.pdbx_strand_id
1 'polypeptide(L)'
;MSKKSVLIVASLAYDGIETPENEVDNALGGAGTYICLSLKNFSSEYSIVSVVGKDFKTEDLNLLENCGVDISGIKIEKNNKTFYWSCIYTDNFKERITTKTELNVMESFNPIITKNKS
;
A
#
# COMPACT_ATOMS: atom_id res chain seq x y z
N MET A 1 24.08 2.26 -20.33
CA MET A 1 23.52 3.36 -19.51
C MET A 1 22.84 2.78 -18.28
N SER A 2 23.18 3.25 -17.13
CA SER A 2 22.59 2.75 -15.90
C SER A 2 21.18 3.29 -15.70
N LYS A 3 20.30 2.46 -15.16
CA LYS A 3 18.95 2.88 -14.80
C LYS A 3 18.98 3.67 -13.50
N LYS A 4 18.09 4.61 -13.36
CA LYS A 4 17.90 5.31 -12.09
C LYS A 4 17.17 4.39 -11.12
N SER A 5 17.60 4.41 -9.89
CA SER A 5 16.95 3.67 -8.81
C SER A 5 16.06 4.62 -8.02
N VAL A 6 14.83 4.25 -7.78
CA VAL A 6 13.87 5.03 -7.01
C VAL A 6 13.42 4.22 -5.80
N LEU A 7 13.54 4.81 -4.62
CA LEU A 7 13.07 4.21 -3.38
C LEU A 7 11.75 4.86 -2.98
N ILE A 8 10.75 4.02 -2.79
CA ILE A 8 9.42 4.46 -2.36
C ILE A 8 9.26 4.09 -0.89
N VAL A 9 9.02 5.08 -0.03
CA VAL A 9 8.68 4.83 1.38
C VAL A 9 7.24 5.28 1.55
N ALA A 10 6.33 4.32 1.70
CA ALA A 10 4.91 4.65 1.68
C ALA A 10 4.09 3.57 2.38
N SER A 11 2.84 3.89 2.65
CA SER A 11 1.92 2.96 3.29
C SER A 11 1.33 1.97 2.27
N LEU A 12 1.09 0.77 2.75
CA LEU A 12 0.24 -0.23 2.11
C LEU A 12 -0.94 -0.47 3.05
N ALA A 13 -2.11 -0.56 2.50
CA ALA A 13 -3.32 -0.63 3.32
C ALA A 13 -4.39 -1.49 2.67
N TYR A 14 -5.35 -1.88 3.47
CA TYR A 14 -6.62 -2.38 2.95
C TYR A 14 -7.67 -1.31 3.19
N ASP A 15 -8.47 -1.05 2.19
CA ASP A 15 -9.51 -0.03 2.22
C ASP A 15 -10.90 -0.66 2.19
N GLY A 16 -11.80 -0.08 2.96
CA GLY A 16 -13.23 -0.38 2.87
C GLY A 16 -13.96 0.83 2.30
N ILE A 17 -14.73 0.63 1.26
CA ILE A 17 -15.44 1.72 0.59
C ILE A 17 -16.91 1.36 0.47
N GLU A 18 -17.77 2.20 1.00
CA GLU A 18 -19.21 2.06 0.87
C GLU A 18 -19.77 3.22 0.05
N THR A 19 -20.58 2.88 -0.93
CA THR A 19 -21.31 3.86 -1.73
C THR A 19 -22.79 3.56 -1.59
N PRO A 20 -23.68 4.45 -2.05
CA PRO A 20 -25.13 4.17 -1.96
C PRO A 20 -25.56 2.86 -2.61
N GLU A 21 -24.80 2.36 -3.58
CA GLU A 21 -25.17 1.18 -4.35
C GLU A 21 -24.28 -0.04 -4.09
N ASN A 22 -23.11 0.17 -3.50
CA ASN A 22 -22.12 -0.90 -3.38
C ASN A 22 -21.27 -0.78 -2.11
N GLU A 23 -20.72 -1.91 -1.70
CA GLU A 23 -19.77 -1.96 -0.62
C GLU A 23 -18.59 -2.84 -1.05
N VAL A 24 -17.38 -2.33 -0.90
CA VAL A 24 -16.15 -3.08 -1.14
C VAL A 24 -15.33 -3.05 0.13
N ASP A 25 -14.89 -4.22 0.58
CA ASP A 25 -14.06 -4.32 1.78
C ASP A 25 -12.73 -4.99 1.43
N ASN A 26 -11.69 -4.65 2.19
CA ASN A 26 -10.35 -5.19 2.02
C ASN A 26 -9.79 -5.01 0.60
N ALA A 27 -10.11 -3.88 -0.02
CA ALA A 27 -9.49 -3.53 -1.30
C ALA A 27 -8.05 -3.06 -1.07
N LEU A 28 -7.11 -3.52 -1.89
CA LEU A 28 -5.72 -3.11 -1.77
C LEU A 28 -5.58 -1.62 -2.05
N GLY A 29 -5.00 -0.89 -1.11
CA GLY A 29 -4.88 0.55 -1.17
C GLY A 29 -3.61 1.07 -0.52
N GLY A 30 -3.68 2.31 -0.06
CA GLY A 30 -2.54 3.01 0.49
C GLY A 30 -1.72 3.70 -0.59
N ALA A 31 -0.96 4.71 -0.19
CA ALA A 31 -0.17 5.52 -1.13
C ALA A 31 0.83 4.66 -1.91
N GLY A 32 1.45 3.68 -1.23
CA GLY A 32 2.44 2.81 -1.88
C GLY A 32 1.86 2.01 -3.03
N THR A 33 0.65 1.49 -2.88
CA THR A 33 -0.01 0.73 -3.93
C THR A 33 -0.21 1.58 -5.19
N TYR A 34 -0.76 2.78 -5.00
CA TYR A 34 -1.06 3.66 -6.14
C TYR A 34 0.22 4.12 -6.84
N ILE A 35 1.27 4.40 -6.07
CA ILE A 35 2.56 4.78 -6.65
C ILE A 35 3.13 3.62 -7.49
N CYS A 36 3.11 2.40 -6.96
CA CYS A 36 3.61 1.23 -7.69
C CYS A 36 2.83 0.99 -8.99
N LEU A 37 1.52 1.09 -8.94
CA LEU A 37 0.68 0.93 -10.12
C LEU A 37 0.97 2.01 -11.17
N SER A 38 1.22 3.23 -10.73
CA SER A 38 1.52 4.34 -11.63
C SER A 38 2.86 4.19 -12.32
N LEU A 39 3.82 3.50 -11.69
CA LEU A 39 5.20 3.41 -12.19
C LEU A 39 5.46 2.18 -13.05
N LYS A 40 4.50 1.28 -13.20
CA LYS A 40 4.76 -0.01 -13.83
C LYS A 40 5.24 0.06 -15.29
N ASN A 41 4.98 1.16 -15.97
CA ASN A 41 5.40 1.34 -17.38
C ASN A 41 6.68 2.16 -17.54
N PHE A 42 7.31 2.55 -16.42
CA PHE A 42 8.56 3.30 -16.48
C PHE A 42 9.75 2.36 -16.46
N SER A 43 10.86 2.79 -17.06
CA SER A 43 12.05 1.94 -17.22
C SER A 43 13.04 2.01 -16.07
N SER A 44 12.76 2.78 -15.04
CA SER A 44 13.64 2.86 -13.85
C SER A 44 13.44 1.65 -12.93
N GLU A 45 14.41 1.43 -12.05
CA GLU A 45 14.29 0.42 -11.01
C GLU A 45 13.60 1.01 -9.80
N TYR A 46 12.60 0.34 -9.30
CA TYR A 46 11.82 0.79 -8.16
C TYR A 46 11.89 -0.21 -7.02
N SER A 47 12.02 0.30 -5.80
CA SER A 47 11.94 -0.50 -4.58
C SER A 47 10.95 0.17 -3.63
N ILE A 48 10.22 -0.63 -2.86
CA ILE A 48 9.31 -0.08 -1.86
C ILE A 48 9.74 -0.54 -0.47
N VAL A 49 9.70 0.41 0.48
CA VAL A 49 9.87 0.14 1.91
C VAL A 49 8.53 0.43 2.57
N SER A 50 7.97 -0.58 3.20
CA SER A 50 6.69 -0.47 3.85
C SER A 50 6.56 -1.55 4.92
N VAL A 51 5.42 -1.61 5.56
CA VAL A 51 5.11 -2.65 6.54
C VAL A 51 3.67 -3.08 6.34
N VAL A 52 3.45 -4.39 6.43
CA VAL A 52 2.12 -4.99 6.38
C VAL A 52 1.96 -5.94 7.56
N GLY A 53 0.73 -6.30 7.86
CA GLY A 53 0.44 -7.23 8.93
C GLY A 53 0.28 -8.66 8.45
N LYS A 54 -0.05 -9.53 9.38
CA LYS A 54 -0.23 -10.96 9.12
C LYS A 54 -1.38 -11.26 8.16
N ASP A 55 -2.29 -10.32 7.99
CA ASP A 55 -3.47 -10.46 7.14
C ASP A 55 -3.24 -10.03 5.69
N PHE A 56 -2.03 -9.55 5.37
CA PHE A 56 -1.72 -9.14 4.00
C PHE A 56 -1.56 -10.36 3.11
N LYS A 57 -2.31 -10.37 2.01
CA LYS A 57 -2.40 -11.56 1.16
C LYS A 57 -1.19 -11.68 0.24
N THR A 58 -0.76 -12.93 0.03
CA THR A 58 0.33 -13.24 -0.91
C THR A 58 -0.03 -12.77 -2.33
N GLU A 59 -1.29 -12.87 -2.71
CA GLU A 59 -1.77 -12.38 -4.02
C GLU A 59 -1.48 -10.90 -4.21
N ASP A 60 -1.62 -10.10 -3.15
CA ASP A 60 -1.39 -8.66 -3.21
C ASP A 60 0.09 -8.35 -3.29
N LEU A 61 0.93 -9.12 -2.59
CA LEU A 61 2.38 -9.01 -2.75
C LEU A 61 2.80 -9.32 -4.19
N ASN A 62 2.23 -10.36 -4.76
CA ASN A 62 2.52 -10.75 -6.13
C ASN A 62 2.07 -9.69 -7.14
N LEU A 63 0.96 -9.03 -6.86
CA LEU A 63 0.48 -7.95 -7.71
C LEU A 63 1.47 -6.80 -7.76
N LEU A 64 2.01 -6.41 -6.61
CA LEU A 64 3.01 -5.36 -6.52
C LEU A 64 4.30 -5.77 -7.23
N GLU A 65 4.74 -7.00 -7.02
CA GLU A 65 5.94 -7.53 -7.68
C GLU A 65 5.78 -7.55 -9.19
N ASN A 66 4.60 -7.91 -9.68
CA ASN A 66 4.30 -7.94 -11.11
C ASN A 66 4.29 -6.56 -11.75
N CYS A 67 4.21 -5.50 -10.94
CA CYS A 67 4.37 -4.13 -11.45
C CYS A 67 5.83 -3.75 -11.68
N GLY A 68 6.76 -4.64 -11.37
CA GLY A 68 8.18 -4.39 -11.56
C GLY A 68 8.87 -3.74 -10.36
N VAL A 69 8.24 -3.81 -9.19
CA VAL A 69 8.76 -3.19 -7.97
C VAL A 69 9.45 -4.26 -7.12
N ASP A 70 10.62 -3.93 -6.59
CA ASP A 70 11.30 -4.79 -5.61
C ASP A 70 10.56 -4.68 -4.28
N ILE A 71 9.97 -5.78 -3.84
CA ILE A 71 9.18 -5.83 -2.60
C ILE A 71 9.96 -6.37 -1.41
N SER A 72 11.27 -6.59 -1.55
CA SER A 72 12.07 -7.15 -0.45
C SER A 72 12.15 -6.23 0.77
N GLY A 73 11.86 -4.94 0.60
CA GLY A 73 11.80 -3.97 1.69
C GLY A 73 10.46 -3.91 2.42
N ILE A 74 9.51 -4.76 2.06
CA ILE A 74 8.24 -4.83 2.77
C ILE A 74 8.40 -5.78 3.96
N LYS A 75 8.23 -5.22 5.17
CA LYS A 75 8.29 -6.00 6.38
C LYS A 75 6.91 -6.56 6.70
N ILE A 76 6.85 -7.84 7.08
CA ILE A 76 5.61 -8.49 7.48
C ILE A 76 5.63 -8.66 9.00
N GLU A 77 4.75 -7.93 9.68
CA GLU A 77 4.61 -8.02 11.14
C GLU A 77 3.62 -9.12 11.49
N LYS A 78 4.12 -10.19 12.07
CA LYS A 78 3.30 -11.37 12.38
C LYS A 78 2.33 -11.16 13.54
N ASN A 79 2.57 -10.14 14.36
CA ASN A 79 1.79 -9.90 15.57
C ASN A 79 0.76 -8.79 15.44
N ASN A 80 0.59 -8.24 14.25
CA ASN A 80 -0.31 -7.13 14.03
C ASN A 80 -0.98 -7.26 12.66
N LYS A 81 -1.93 -6.37 12.41
CA LYS A 81 -2.68 -6.32 11.14
C LYS A 81 -2.17 -5.21 10.25
N THR A 82 -2.48 -5.31 8.97
CA THR A 82 -2.20 -4.28 7.98
C THR A 82 -3.02 -3.02 8.30
N PHE A 83 -2.46 -1.86 7.96
CA PHE A 83 -3.16 -0.58 8.06
C PHE A 83 -4.50 -0.67 7.31
N TYR A 84 -5.56 -0.20 7.94
CA TYR A 84 -6.91 -0.27 7.39
C TYR A 84 -7.57 1.09 7.45
N TRP A 85 -8.23 1.46 6.36
CA TRP A 85 -8.99 2.70 6.27
C TRP A 85 -10.29 2.44 5.56
N SER A 86 -11.38 3.01 6.05
CA SER A 86 -12.66 2.88 5.40
C SER A 86 -13.39 4.20 5.34
N CYS A 87 -14.23 4.33 4.33
CA CYS A 87 -15.01 5.53 4.12
C CYS A 87 -16.38 5.19 3.52
N ILE A 88 -17.28 6.15 3.65
CA ILE A 88 -18.60 6.13 3.01
C ILE A 88 -18.66 7.30 2.06
N TYR A 89 -19.04 7.06 0.82
CA TYR A 89 -19.38 8.10 -0.14
C TYR A 89 -20.89 8.31 -0.11
N THR A 90 -21.30 9.58 -0.02
CA THR A 90 -22.70 9.93 -0.03
C THR A 90 -23.26 9.94 -1.45
N ASP A 91 -24.56 10.21 -1.59
CA ASP A 91 -25.22 10.28 -2.88
C ASP A 91 -24.48 11.21 -3.83
N ASN A 92 -24.32 10.77 -5.08
CA ASN A 92 -23.64 11.50 -6.13
C ASN A 92 -22.15 11.77 -5.82
N PHE A 93 -21.57 11.05 -4.87
CA PHE A 93 -20.17 11.20 -4.48
C PHE A 93 -19.80 12.62 -4.06
N LYS A 94 -20.75 13.38 -3.54
CA LYS A 94 -20.52 14.76 -3.11
C LYS A 94 -19.65 14.86 -1.85
N GLU A 95 -19.76 13.88 -0.97
CA GLU A 95 -19.01 13.87 0.27
C GLU A 95 -18.40 12.49 0.51
N ARG A 96 -17.27 12.52 1.16
CA ARG A 96 -16.59 11.31 1.63
C ARG A 96 -16.43 11.43 3.14
N ILE A 97 -16.92 10.44 3.86
CA ILE A 97 -16.86 10.41 5.31
C ILE A 97 -15.98 9.23 5.73
N THR A 98 -14.87 9.52 6.39
CA THR A 98 -14.02 8.48 6.95
C THR A 98 -14.74 7.82 8.11
N THR A 99 -14.97 6.51 8.03
CA THR A 99 -15.69 5.77 9.06
C THR A 99 -14.76 5.06 10.01
N LYS A 100 -13.56 4.67 9.56
CA LYS A 100 -12.63 3.92 10.39
C LYS A 100 -11.21 4.10 9.90
N THR A 101 -10.29 4.28 10.83
CA THR A 101 -8.86 4.29 10.55
C THR A 101 -8.19 3.44 11.62
N GLU A 102 -7.60 2.32 11.22
CA GLU A 102 -6.85 1.45 12.11
C GLU A 102 -5.39 1.46 11.67
N LEU A 103 -4.55 2.16 12.39
CA LEU A 103 -3.13 2.27 12.04
C LEU A 103 -2.44 0.91 12.06
N ASN A 104 -2.73 0.09 13.07
CA ASN A 104 -2.17 -1.25 13.18
C ASN A 104 -0.63 -1.20 13.05
N VAL A 105 -0.06 -1.87 12.03
CA VAL A 105 1.40 -1.89 11.83
C VAL A 105 1.99 -0.51 11.57
N MET A 106 1.21 0.44 11.05
CA MET A 106 1.72 1.78 10.76
C MET A 106 1.98 2.60 12.02
N GLU A 107 1.39 2.22 13.14
CA GLU A 107 1.59 2.94 14.41
C GLU A 107 3.06 2.91 14.86
N SER A 108 3.76 1.84 14.55
CA SER A 108 5.16 1.68 14.92
C SER A 108 6.10 1.56 13.71
N PHE A 109 5.64 2.01 12.56
CA PHE A 109 6.45 1.93 11.35
C PHE A 109 7.69 2.81 11.46
N ASN A 110 8.85 2.18 11.33
CA ASN A 110 10.15 2.85 11.38
C ASN A 110 10.99 2.31 10.24
N PRO A 111 10.95 2.95 9.06
CA PRO A 111 11.63 2.43 7.89
C PRO A 111 13.14 2.50 8.04
N ILE A 112 13.81 1.42 7.65
CA ILE A 112 15.27 1.34 7.61
C ILE A 112 15.68 1.43 6.16
N ILE A 113 16.46 2.45 5.83
CA ILE A 113 16.93 2.68 4.47
C ILE A 113 18.43 2.41 4.43
N THR A 114 18.83 1.44 3.60
CA THR A 114 20.25 1.14 3.42
C THR A 114 20.78 1.92 2.22
N LYS A 115 22.07 2.26 2.26
CA LYS A 115 22.70 3.03 1.17
C LYS A 115 22.66 2.32 -0.17
N ASN A 116 22.62 1.00 -0.13
CA ASN A 116 22.64 0.19 -1.35
C ASN A 116 21.28 0.09 -2.04
N LYS A 117 20.25 0.67 -1.46
CA LYS A 117 18.89 0.61 -1.99
C LYS A 117 18.44 1.87 -2.69
N SER A 118 19.24 2.88 -2.64
CA SER A 118 18.90 4.16 -3.29
C SER A 118 19.42 4.25 -4.71
#